data_3a32f6942a802d5e62ef4b3afd33ee76
#
_entry.id   3a32f6942a802d5e62ef4b3afd33ee76
#
_cell.length_a   1.000
_cell.length_b   1.000
_cell.length_c   1.000
_cell.angle_alpha   90.00
_cell.angle_beta   90.00
_cell.angle_gamma   90.00
#
_symmetry.space_group_name_H-M   'P 1'
#
loop_
_entity.id
_entity.type
_entity.pdbx_description
1 polymer ?
#
loop_
_entity_poly.entity_id
_entity_poly.type
_entity_poly.pdbx_seq_one_letter_code
_entity_poly.pdbx_strand_id
1 'polypeptide(L)'
;MPVLNMNILIIALSGLGDALMFTPALAALSSKYPDANIHILTMFKATQDIYKNNPHISKIYFWNFLKENPFKSINFLLSLRNQYDISINVFPANRFPYNIISRIIGANKRLGHDYLHTNIRSLNFLNNYRILENNDLHNVEENIRLVNLITDTSSYNDNSLQLNVDEESKTFAQQWLDKENISKNSLLIGFHAGSALFKNQIHKRWDKDKYAELAEILHQNYNATVLLFGGPEEQDVNEYIAARSKAKIVKTPSLLSGLALISRCNLFVSNDSGLMHCAAALHIPTVAIFGYTSHVHTKPWSDNSIVVRRNDLPCSPCFYFSPKPAQCRQFSGNEQFKCIK
;
A
#
# COMPACT_ATOMS: atom_id res chain seq x y z
N MET A 1 2.44 15.58 38.74
CA MET A 1 1.83 16.29 37.62
C MET A 1 1.21 15.20 36.76
N PRO A 2 -0.06 15.29 36.31
CA PRO A 2 -0.59 14.30 35.38
C PRO A 2 0.29 14.32 34.15
N VAL A 3 0.80 13.16 33.74
CA VAL A 3 1.50 12.99 32.47
C VAL A 3 0.44 13.30 31.42
N LEU A 4 0.51 14.47 30.79
CA LEU A 4 -0.34 14.78 29.64
C LEU A 4 0.02 13.77 28.56
N ASN A 5 -0.89 12.83 28.29
CA ASN A 5 -0.70 11.84 27.22
C ASN A 5 -0.47 12.58 25.91
N MET A 6 0.67 12.34 25.29
CA MET A 6 1.01 12.91 24.00
C MET A 6 0.01 12.46 22.94
N ASN A 7 -0.52 13.40 22.15
CA ASN A 7 -1.44 13.10 21.05
C ASN A 7 -0.69 13.19 19.71
N ILE A 8 -0.71 12.10 18.95
CA ILE A 8 -0.02 11.99 17.65
C ILE A 8 -1.04 11.71 16.57
N LEU A 9 -1.02 12.46 15.47
CA LEU A 9 -1.84 12.21 14.30
C LEU A 9 -1.00 11.75 13.10
N ILE A 10 -1.27 10.56 12.62
CA ILE A 10 -0.71 10.05 11.36
C ILE A 10 -1.64 10.45 10.23
N ILE A 11 -1.12 11.11 9.20
CA ILE A 11 -1.86 11.58 8.02
C ILE A 11 -1.55 10.62 6.86
N ALA A 12 -2.37 9.57 6.71
CA ALA A 12 -2.22 8.49 5.74
C ALA A 12 -3.25 8.63 4.61
N LEU A 13 -3.05 9.61 3.73
CA LEU A 13 -3.98 9.93 2.64
C LEU A 13 -3.59 9.28 1.30
N SER A 14 -2.54 8.46 1.28
CA SER A 14 -2.09 7.70 0.13
C SER A 14 -2.78 6.34 0.05
N GLY A 15 -2.39 5.51 -0.93
CA GLY A 15 -2.98 4.21 -1.18
C GLY A 15 -2.67 3.15 -0.13
N LEU A 16 -3.27 1.98 -0.32
CA LEU A 16 -3.14 0.81 0.56
C LEU A 16 -1.67 0.40 0.80
N GLY A 17 -0.87 0.36 -0.27
CA GLY A 17 0.55 -0.01 -0.17
C GLY A 17 1.36 1.00 0.65
N ASP A 18 1.16 2.30 0.40
CA ASP A 18 1.87 3.36 1.13
C ASP A 18 1.52 3.32 2.64
N ALA A 19 0.25 3.05 2.95
CA ALA A 19 -0.21 2.90 4.32
C ALA A 19 0.45 1.71 5.04
N LEU A 20 0.58 0.56 4.37
CA LEU A 20 1.29 -0.60 4.91
C LEU A 20 2.78 -0.33 5.11
N MET A 21 3.42 0.34 4.16
CA MET A 21 4.84 0.70 4.26
C MET A 21 5.16 1.69 5.41
N PHE A 22 4.14 2.29 6.03
CA PHE A 22 4.30 3.10 7.25
C PHE A 22 4.24 2.28 8.54
N THR A 23 3.73 1.05 8.53
CA THR A 23 3.49 0.28 9.76
C THR A 23 4.74 -0.01 10.60
N PRO A 24 5.95 -0.23 10.04
CA PRO A 24 7.17 -0.34 10.84
C PRO A 24 7.52 0.97 11.56
N ALA A 25 7.38 2.11 10.89
CA ALA A 25 7.60 3.41 11.49
C ALA A 25 6.57 3.73 12.60
N LEU A 26 5.31 3.26 12.43
CA LEU A 26 4.27 3.36 13.45
C LEU A 26 4.62 2.54 14.69
N ALA A 27 5.11 1.32 14.52
CA ALA A 27 5.53 0.46 15.62
C ALA A 27 6.73 1.05 16.39
N ALA A 28 7.72 1.59 15.66
CA ALA A 28 8.85 2.30 16.24
C ALA A 28 8.40 3.53 17.04
N LEU A 29 7.43 4.30 16.50
CA LEU A 29 6.85 5.47 17.18
C LEU A 29 6.13 5.06 18.48
N SER A 30 5.31 4.01 18.43
CA SER A 30 4.59 3.49 19.60
C SER A 30 5.55 2.93 20.65
N SER A 31 6.62 2.25 20.25
CA SER A 31 7.65 1.78 21.19
C SER A 31 8.35 2.92 21.93
N LYS A 32 8.59 4.05 21.24
CA LYS A 32 9.21 5.25 21.86
C LYS A 32 8.25 6.01 22.77
N TYR A 33 6.97 6.04 22.41
CA TYR A 33 5.92 6.78 23.14
C TYR A 33 4.77 5.82 23.51
N PRO A 34 5.00 4.89 24.46
CA PRO A 34 4.03 3.84 24.79
C PRO A 34 2.71 4.37 25.34
N ASP A 35 2.72 5.55 25.98
CA ASP A 35 1.55 6.19 26.57
C ASP A 35 0.89 7.20 25.59
N ALA A 36 1.37 7.32 24.35
CA ALA A 36 0.81 8.26 23.40
C ALA A 36 -0.53 7.78 22.82
N ASN A 37 -1.45 8.73 22.64
CA ASN A 37 -2.67 8.49 21.87
C ASN A 37 -2.33 8.67 20.39
N ILE A 38 -2.15 7.56 19.67
CA ILE A 38 -1.86 7.59 18.23
C ILE A 38 -3.17 7.46 17.47
N HIS A 39 -3.54 8.52 16.77
CA HIS A 39 -4.69 8.56 15.87
C HIS A 39 -4.21 8.54 14.42
N ILE A 40 -5.05 8.06 13.52
CA ILE A 40 -4.75 8.06 12.09
C ILE A 40 -5.89 8.69 11.30
N LEU A 41 -5.55 9.51 10.31
CA LEU A 41 -6.48 10.09 9.35
C LEU A 41 -6.27 9.39 7.99
N THR A 42 -7.31 8.74 7.48
CA THR A 42 -7.31 8.03 6.21
C THR A 42 -8.35 8.62 5.25
N MET A 43 -8.11 8.45 3.93
CA MET A 43 -8.99 8.92 2.87
C MET A 43 -9.65 7.78 2.07
N PHE A 44 -9.04 6.59 2.09
CA PHE A 44 -9.53 5.41 1.39
C PHE A 44 -10.00 4.35 2.37
N LYS A 45 -11.13 3.69 2.04
CA LYS A 45 -11.70 2.62 2.88
C LYS A 45 -10.72 1.47 3.09
N ALA A 46 -10.03 1.06 2.02
CA ALA A 46 -9.01 0.00 2.11
C ALA A 46 -7.88 0.36 3.10
N THR A 47 -7.46 1.62 3.15
CA THR A 47 -6.46 2.11 4.13
C THR A 47 -7.01 2.09 5.55
N GLN A 48 -8.28 2.45 5.75
CA GLN A 48 -8.93 2.33 7.05
C GLN A 48 -8.97 0.87 7.53
N ASP A 49 -9.31 -0.05 6.62
CA ASP A 49 -9.50 -1.47 6.97
C ASP A 49 -8.19 -2.14 7.42
N ILE A 50 -7.04 -1.82 6.82
CA ILE A 50 -5.74 -2.39 7.25
C ILE A 50 -5.30 -1.89 8.63
N TYR A 51 -5.70 -0.68 9.01
CA TYR A 51 -5.34 -0.12 10.31
C TYR A 51 -6.32 -0.50 11.44
N LYS A 52 -7.51 -1.03 11.09
CA LYS A 52 -8.59 -1.32 12.06
C LYS A 52 -8.14 -2.20 13.22
N ASN A 53 -7.29 -3.17 12.96
CA ASN A 53 -6.82 -4.13 13.95
C ASN A 53 -5.34 -3.90 14.34
N ASN A 54 -4.80 -2.69 14.07
CA ASN A 54 -3.44 -2.37 14.46
C ASN A 54 -3.39 -1.96 15.95
N PRO A 55 -2.59 -2.65 16.80
CA PRO A 55 -2.60 -2.43 18.25
C PRO A 55 -2.03 -1.07 18.67
N HIS A 56 -1.30 -0.39 17.77
CA HIS A 56 -0.68 0.89 18.04
C HIS A 56 -1.60 2.10 17.79
N ILE A 57 -2.82 1.85 17.27
CA ILE A 57 -3.75 2.93 16.91
C ILE A 57 -4.94 2.94 17.86
N SER A 58 -5.15 4.06 18.53
CA SER A 58 -6.28 4.25 19.45
C SER A 58 -7.52 4.80 18.73
N LYS A 59 -7.38 5.49 17.60
CA LYS A 59 -8.51 6.05 16.85
C LYS A 59 -8.22 6.20 15.35
N ILE A 60 -9.20 5.88 14.53
CA ILE A 60 -9.13 6.07 13.08
C ILE A 60 -10.19 7.09 12.65
N TYR A 61 -9.75 8.14 11.95
CA TYR A 61 -10.63 9.05 11.24
C TYR A 61 -10.65 8.66 9.76
N PHE A 62 -11.84 8.54 9.22
CA PHE A 62 -12.04 8.35 7.78
C PHE A 62 -12.72 9.59 7.21
N TRP A 63 -12.09 10.21 6.21
CA TRP A 63 -12.64 11.36 5.51
C TRP A 63 -12.24 11.34 4.03
N ASN A 64 -13.23 11.18 3.15
CA ASN A 64 -12.96 11.13 1.71
C ASN A 64 -12.87 12.53 1.11
N PHE A 65 -11.71 13.15 1.18
CA PHE A 65 -11.45 14.50 0.65
C PHE A 65 -11.71 14.66 -0.85
N LEU A 66 -11.81 13.56 -1.62
CA LEU A 66 -12.09 13.60 -3.06
C LEU A 66 -13.59 13.66 -3.38
N LYS A 67 -14.44 13.20 -2.45
CA LYS A 67 -15.90 13.12 -2.64
C LYS A 67 -16.65 14.13 -1.78
N GLU A 68 -16.10 14.50 -0.65
CA GLU A 68 -16.74 15.41 0.30
C GLU A 68 -16.66 16.87 -0.17
N ASN A 69 -17.66 17.64 0.24
CA ASN A 69 -17.71 19.09 -0.02
C ASN A 69 -16.51 19.79 0.65
N PRO A 70 -15.81 20.74 -0.04
CA PRO A 70 -14.66 21.44 0.51
C PRO A 70 -14.92 22.16 1.84
N PHE A 71 -16.09 22.80 2.01
CA PHE A 71 -16.45 23.48 3.27
C PHE A 71 -16.62 22.47 4.42
N LYS A 72 -17.26 21.32 4.18
CA LYS A 72 -17.35 20.25 5.16
C LYS A 72 -15.97 19.72 5.52
N SER A 73 -15.09 19.57 4.53
CA SER A 73 -13.72 19.12 4.74
C SER A 73 -12.90 20.10 5.59
N ILE A 74 -13.05 21.40 5.36
CA ILE A 74 -12.44 22.44 6.18
C ILE A 74 -12.97 22.37 7.63
N ASN A 75 -14.28 22.28 7.81
CA ASN A 75 -14.88 22.19 9.16
C ASN A 75 -14.42 20.94 9.89
N PHE A 76 -14.30 19.80 9.20
CA PHE A 76 -13.73 18.58 9.77
C PHE A 76 -12.28 18.79 10.21
N LEU A 77 -11.43 19.40 9.38
CA LEU A 77 -10.04 19.67 9.74
C LEU A 77 -9.93 20.66 10.89
N LEU A 78 -10.79 21.69 10.93
CA LEU A 78 -10.83 22.63 12.04
C LEU A 78 -11.28 21.97 13.35
N SER A 79 -12.13 20.94 13.30
CA SER A 79 -12.49 20.16 14.48
C SER A 79 -11.31 19.35 15.06
N LEU A 80 -10.27 19.08 14.25
CA LEU A 80 -9.04 18.42 14.70
C LEU A 80 -7.94 19.41 15.11
N ARG A 81 -8.17 20.70 14.91
CA ARG A 81 -7.14 21.72 15.08
C ARG A 81 -6.65 21.83 16.51
N ASN A 82 -5.32 21.94 16.67
CA ASN A 82 -4.63 22.12 17.96
C ASN A 82 -4.90 21.00 18.99
N GLN A 83 -5.35 19.82 18.55
CA GLN A 83 -5.57 18.67 19.42
C GLN A 83 -4.34 17.74 19.49
N TYR A 84 -3.34 17.98 18.65
CA TYR A 84 -2.19 17.10 18.48
C TYR A 84 -0.86 17.82 18.77
N ASP A 85 0.03 17.13 19.45
CA ASP A 85 1.40 17.58 19.69
C ASP A 85 2.26 17.34 18.44
N ILE A 86 2.01 16.21 17.77
CA ILE A 86 2.75 15.76 16.59
C ILE A 86 1.79 15.39 15.48
N SER A 87 2.08 15.79 14.24
CA SER A 87 1.47 15.22 13.04
C SER A 87 2.54 14.73 12.08
N ILE A 88 2.28 13.58 11.42
CA ILE A 88 3.23 12.91 10.53
C ILE A 88 2.55 12.63 9.20
N ASN A 89 3.07 13.17 8.10
CA ASN A 89 2.65 12.85 6.75
C ASN A 89 3.31 11.55 6.30
N VAL A 90 2.52 10.51 6.05
CA VAL A 90 3.01 9.23 5.51
C VAL A 90 3.61 9.43 4.13
N PHE A 91 4.82 8.90 3.91
CA PHE A 91 5.50 8.97 2.61
C PHE A 91 4.83 8.04 1.57
N PRO A 92 4.64 8.48 0.31
CA PRO A 92 4.91 9.81 -0.22
C PRO A 92 3.73 10.78 -0.04
N ALA A 93 4.02 12.00 0.44
CA ALA A 93 3.05 13.09 0.62
C ALA A 93 3.41 14.33 -0.21
N ASN A 94 3.76 14.12 -1.48
CA ASN A 94 4.30 15.14 -2.39
C ASN A 94 3.23 16.00 -3.09
N ARG A 95 2.05 16.15 -2.48
CA ARG A 95 0.96 16.99 -3.01
C ARG A 95 0.61 18.07 -2.00
N PHE A 96 0.35 19.29 -2.51
CA PHE A 96 0.03 20.43 -1.67
C PHE A 96 -1.14 20.21 -0.68
N PRO A 97 -2.22 19.46 -1.01
CA PRO A 97 -3.31 19.28 -0.05
C PRO A 97 -2.86 18.58 1.25
N TYR A 98 -1.91 17.64 1.18
CA TYR A 98 -1.44 16.92 2.37
C TYR A 98 -0.77 17.87 3.36
N ASN A 99 0.07 18.76 2.85
CA ASN A 99 0.78 19.74 3.66
C ASN A 99 -0.13 20.87 4.17
N ILE A 100 -1.14 21.27 3.39
CA ILE A 100 -2.19 22.19 3.85
C ILE A 100 -3.01 21.53 4.98
N ILE A 101 -3.41 20.27 4.86
CA ILE A 101 -4.10 19.53 5.91
C ILE A 101 -3.27 19.52 7.20
N SER A 102 -1.99 19.13 7.11
CA SER A 102 -1.06 19.16 8.24
C SER A 102 -0.99 20.55 8.90
N ARG A 103 -0.95 21.61 8.08
CA ARG A 103 -0.90 23.00 8.56
C ARG A 103 -2.19 23.47 9.24
N ILE A 104 -3.37 23.07 8.72
CA ILE A 104 -4.68 23.39 9.30
C ILE A 104 -4.84 22.69 10.66
N ILE A 105 -4.50 21.40 10.75
CA ILE A 105 -4.50 20.64 12.02
C ILE A 105 -3.63 21.33 13.07
N GLY A 106 -2.50 21.90 12.66
CA GLY A 106 -1.74 22.82 13.49
C GLY A 106 -1.01 22.16 14.65
N ALA A 107 -0.60 20.89 14.52
CA ALA A 107 0.27 20.23 15.49
C ALA A 107 1.57 21.02 15.72
N ASN A 108 2.12 20.95 16.94
CA ASN A 108 3.36 21.66 17.31
C ASN A 108 4.55 21.19 16.46
N LYS A 109 4.69 19.85 16.30
CA LYS A 109 5.66 19.22 15.40
C LYS A 109 4.92 18.63 14.20
N ARG A 110 5.21 19.13 13.01
CA ARG A 110 4.63 18.65 11.77
C ARG A 110 5.73 18.04 10.92
N LEU A 111 5.72 16.70 10.81
CA LEU A 111 6.75 15.93 10.13
C LEU A 111 6.36 15.68 8.66
N GLY A 112 7.30 15.85 7.75
CA GLY A 112 7.12 15.58 6.32
C GLY A 112 8.43 15.54 5.57
N HIS A 113 8.39 15.06 4.31
CA HIS A 113 9.55 15.03 3.45
C HIS A 113 9.66 16.28 2.59
N ASP A 114 10.88 16.72 2.36
CA ASP A 114 11.24 17.58 1.24
C ASP A 114 11.51 16.72 0.03
N TYR A 115 10.96 17.09 -1.14
CA TYR A 115 11.05 16.32 -2.38
C TYR A 115 11.95 17.00 -3.38
N LEU A 116 12.87 16.25 -3.99
CA LEU A 116 13.87 16.77 -4.93
C LEU A 116 13.26 17.48 -6.14
N HIS A 117 12.06 17.03 -6.60
CA HIS A 117 11.50 17.51 -7.86
C HIS A 117 10.21 18.34 -7.72
N THR A 118 9.59 18.38 -6.53
CA THR A 118 8.26 18.97 -6.37
C THR A 118 8.09 19.81 -5.10
N ASN A 119 9.15 20.12 -4.39
CA ASN A 119 9.10 20.68 -3.03
C ASN A 119 8.27 21.97 -2.93
N ILE A 120 8.53 22.96 -3.79
CA ILE A 120 7.77 24.23 -3.78
C ILE A 120 6.29 23.99 -4.11
N ARG A 121 6.00 23.16 -5.12
CA ARG A 121 4.62 22.87 -5.56
C ARG A 121 3.84 22.06 -4.56
N SER A 122 4.49 21.26 -3.75
CA SER A 122 3.87 20.46 -2.69
C SER A 122 3.68 21.24 -1.40
N LEU A 123 4.22 22.46 -1.27
CA LEU A 123 4.18 23.29 -0.05
C LEU A 123 4.77 22.61 1.18
N ASN A 124 5.83 21.83 1.01
CA ASN A 124 6.44 21.04 2.08
C ASN A 124 7.00 21.92 3.21
N PHE A 125 7.35 23.17 2.89
CA PHE A 125 7.79 24.17 3.87
C PHE A 125 6.74 24.50 4.96
N LEU A 126 5.47 24.06 4.78
CA LEU A 126 4.45 24.16 5.83
C LEU A 126 4.67 23.18 6.99
N ASN A 127 5.50 22.16 6.80
CA ASN A 127 5.98 21.30 7.88
C ASN A 127 7.23 21.90 8.51
N ASN A 128 7.40 21.77 9.83
CA ASN A 128 8.52 22.36 10.57
C ASN A 128 9.59 21.34 10.98
N TYR A 129 9.31 20.03 10.84
CA TYR A 129 10.27 18.93 10.96
C TYR A 129 10.35 18.23 9.61
N ARG A 130 11.46 18.41 8.90
CA ARG A 130 11.57 17.95 7.51
C ARG A 130 12.84 17.16 7.29
N ILE A 131 12.75 16.14 6.41
CA ILE A 131 13.89 15.38 5.93
C ILE A 131 13.83 15.32 4.40
N LEU A 132 14.98 15.44 3.75
CA LEU A 132 15.07 15.30 2.30
C LEU A 132 14.89 13.83 1.92
N GLU A 133 14.02 13.56 0.91
CA GLU A 133 13.89 12.21 0.36
C GLU A 133 15.21 11.68 -0.18
N ASN A 134 15.36 10.37 -0.12
CA ASN A 134 16.49 9.64 -0.71
C ASN A 134 15.96 8.61 -1.71
N ASN A 135 16.24 8.83 -3.00
CA ASN A 135 15.74 7.98 -4.08
C ASN A 135 16.38 6.58 -4.13
N ASP A 136 17.40 6.32 -3.32
CA ASP A 136 18.04 5.00 -3.21
C ASP A 136 17.41 4.11 -2.13
N LEU A 137 16.44 4.66 -1.37
CA LEU A 137 15.78 3.96 -0.27
C LEU A 137 14.38 3.48 -0.62
N HIS A 138 13.97 2.43 0.07
CA HIS A 138 12.59 1.95 0.03
C HIS A 138 11.65 2.88 0.83
N ASN A 139 10.37 2.94 0.46
CA ASN A 139 9.37 3.78 1.16
C ASN A 139 9.23 3.43 2.65
N VAL A 140 9.48 2.19 3.06
CA VAL A 140 9.56 1.79 4.47
C VAL A 140 10.69 2.54 5.17
N GLU A 141 11.89 2.54 4.58
CA GLU A 141 13.07 3.21 5.14
C GLU A 141 12.85 4.73 5.20
N GLU A 142 12.22 5.31 4.18
CA GLU A 142 11.87 6.74 4.20
C GLU A 142 10.93 7.09 5.36
N ASN A 143 9.90 6.28 5.61
CA ASN A 143 9.00 6.47 6.75
C ASN A 143 9.73 6.34 8.11
N ILE A 144 10.63 5.37 8.24
CA ILE A 144 11.46 5.19 9.45
C ILE A 144 12.37 6.39 9.65
N ARG A 145 13.05 6.86 8.60
CA ARG A 145 13.91 8.06 8.67
C ARG A 145 13.13 9.29 9.12
N LEU A 146 11.90 9.46 8.64
CA LEU A 146 11.04 10.57 9.04
C LEU A 146 10.72 10.52 10.53
N VAL A 147 10.29 9.36 11.03
CA VAL A 147 9.95 9.17 12.44
C VAL A 147 11.20 9.30 13.33
N ASN A 148 12.37 8.94 12.85
CA ASN A 148 13.65 9.09 13.56
C ASN A 148 14.03 10.54 13.88
N LEU A 149 13.43 11.53 13.20
CA LEU A 149 13.60 12.94 13.60
C LEU A 149 13.13 13.23 15.04
N ILE A 150 12.30 12.36 15.62
CA ILE A 150 11.71 12.56 16.95
C ILE A 150 11.88 11.35 17.89
N THR A 151 12.28 10.17 17.39
CA THR A 151 12.30 8.95 18.20
C THR A 151 13.69 8.46 18.56
N ASP A 152 14.71 8.75 17.74
CA ASP A 152 16.06 8.16 17.86
C ASP A 152 15.99 6.62 17.99
N THR A 153 15.32 5.99 17.03
CA THR A 153 15.04 4.53 17.04
C THR A 153 16.20 3.67 16.53
N SER A 154 17.46 4.10 16.75
CA SER A 154 18.63 3.25 16.46
C SER A 154 18.57 1.87 17.14
N SER A 155 17.69 1.69 18.12
CA SER A 155 17.45 0.44 18.83
C SER A 155 16.23 -0.37 18.35
N TYR A 156 15.39 0.17 17.44
CA TYR A 156 14.23 -0.58 16.93
C TYR A 156 14.61 -1.36 15.66
N ASN A 157 14.74 -2.67 15.79
CA ASN A 157 15.26 -3.54 14.73
C ASN A 157 14.17 -4.25 13.91
N ASP A 158 12.91 -4.21 14.32
CA ASP A 158 11.82 -4.86 13.57
C ASP A 158 11.21 -3.91 12.54
N ASN A 159 11.65 -4.05 11.30
CA ASN A 159 11.15 -3.29 10.17
C ASN A 159 10.07 -4.05 9.40
N SER A 160 9.48 -5.12 9.94
CA SER A 160 8.45 -5.92 9.29
C SER A 160 7.16 -5.14 9.11
N LEU A 161 6.50 -5.32 7.96
CA LEU A 161 5.16 -4.78 7.75
C LEU A 161 4.17 -5.45 8.73
N GLN A 162 3.24 -4.66 9.26
CA GLN A 162 2.22 -5.14 10.19
C GLN A 162 0.83 -5.10 9.55
N LEU A 163 0.20 -6.26 9.47
CA LEU A 163 -1.16 -6.44 8.95
C LEU A 163 -1.88 -7.52 9.76
N ASN A 164 -2.93 -7.13 10.47
CA ASN A 164 -3.68 -8.02 11.33
C ASN A 164 -5.05 -8.35 10.72
N VAL A 165 -5.27 -9.63 10.44
CA VAL A 165 -6.54 -10.16 9.95
C VAL A 165 -7.33 -10.69 11.16
N ASP A 166 -8.59 -10.25 11.29
CA ASP A 166 -9.48 -10.66 12.37
C ASP A 166 -9.97 -12.11 12.23
N GLU A 167 -10.46 -12.67 13.32
CA GLU A 167 -10.94 -14.07 13.39
C GLU A 167 -12.20 -14.29 12.53
N GLU A 168 -13.05 -13.28 12.37
CA GLU A 168 -14.21 -13.34 11.48
C GLU A 168 -13.77 -13.55 10.03
N SER A 169 -12.78 -12.77 9.57
CA SER A 169 -12.22 -12.90 8.23
C SER A 169 -11.50 -14.25 8.02
N LYS A 170 -10.80 -14.78 9.04
CA LYS A 170 -10.17 -16.10 8.97
C LYS A 170 -11.21 -17.22 8.89
N THR A 171 -12.29 -17.11 9.65
CA THR A 171 -13.43 -18.04 9.61
C THR A 171 -14.09 -18.04 8.24
N PHE A 172 -14.34 -16.84 7.69
CA PHE A 172 -14.84 -16.70 6.31
C PHE A 172 -13.94 -17.39 5.30
N ALA A 173 -12.62 -17.17 5.40
CA ALA A 173 -11.66 -17.79 4.47
C ALA A 173 -11.72 -19.33 4.53
N GLN A 174 -11.83 -19.92 5.71
CA GLN A 174 -11.97 -21.36 5.84
C GLN A 174 -13.28 -21.87 5.22
N GLN A 175 -14.41 -21.22 5.51
CA GLN A 175 -15.72 -21.58 4.94
C GLN A 175 -15.74 -21.45 3.41
N TRP A 176 -15.06 -20.43 2.87
CA TRP A 176 -14.95 -20.23 1.42
C TRP A 176 -14.16 -21.37 0.77
N LEU A 177 -13.01 -21.76 1.35
CA LEU A 177 -12.19 -22.87 0.86
C LEU A 177 -12.96 -24.21 0.89
N ASP A 178 -13.69 -24.48 1.98
CA ASP A 178 -14.50 -25.68 2.14
C ASP A 178 -15.64 -25.72 1.09
N LYS A 179 -16.32 -24.60 0.85
CA LYS A 179 -17.36 -24.45 -0.16
C LYS A 179 -16.85 -24.69 -1.58
N GLU A 180 -15.63 -24.22 -1.86
CA GLU A 180 -14.97 -24.42 -3.17
C GLU A 180 -14.35 -25.81 -3.32
N ASN A 181 -14.49 -26.69 -2.30
CA ASN A 181 -13.88 -28.03 -2.26
C ASN A 181 -12.35 -27.99 -2.40
N ILE A 182 -11.71 -27.01 -1.80
CA ILE A 182 -10.25 -26.87 -1.81
C ILE A 182 -9.67 -27.52 -0.56
N SER A 183 -8.89 -28.57 -0.73
CA SER A 183 -8.23 -29.30 0.36
C SER A 183 -7.19 -28.44 1.06
N LYS A 184 -6.97 -28.68 2.36
CA LYS A 184 -5.91 -28.04 3.15
C LYS A 184 -4.49 -28.27 2.59
N ASN A 185 -4.31 -29.36 1.85
CA ASN A 185 -3.02 -29.72 1.25
C ASN A 185 -2.89 -29.24 -0.20
N SER A 186 -3.88 -28.53 -0.74
CA SER A 186 -3.81 -27.98 -2.08
C SER A 186 -2.72 -26.92 -2.17
N LEU A 187 -1.94 -26.94 -3.25
CA LEU A 187 -1.03 -25.86 -3.58
C LEU A 187 -1.85 -24.66 -4.06
N LEU A 188 -1.97 -23.62 -3.21
CA LEU A 188 -2.73 -22.42 -3.51
C LEU A 188 -1.81 -21.31 -4.01
N ILE A 189 -2.10 -20.75 -5.17
CA ILE A 189 -1.36 -19.62 -5.73
C ILE A 189 -2.33 -18.47 -5.96
N GLY A 190 -2.10 -17.35 -5.27
CA GLY A 190 -2.89 -16.15 -5.44
C GLY A 190 -2.37 -15.30 -6.60
N PHE A 191 -3.27 -14.81 -7.45
CA PHE A 191 -2.95 -13.84 -8.50
C PHE A 191 -3.69 -12.52 -8.26
N HIS A 192 -2.99 -11.41 -8.46
CA HIS A 192 -3.60 -10.10 -8.61
C HIS A 192 -3.14 -9.48 -9.93
N ALA A 193 -3.95 -9.66 -10.96
CA ALA A 193 -3.70 -9.13 -12.30
C ALA A 193 -4.07 -7.64 -12.44
N GLY A 194 -4.50 -7.01 -11.34
CA GLY A 194 -4.94 -5.63 -11.28
C GLY A 194 -3.86 -4.61 -10.94
N SER A 195 -4.26 -3.37 -10.95
CA SER A 195 -3.57 -2.19 -10.41
C SER A 195 -4.54 -1.02 -10.37
N ALA A 196 -4.22 0.05 -9.66
CA ALA A 196 -5.03 1.27 -9.65
C ALA A 196 -5.27 1.80 -11.09
N LEU A 197 -6.49 2.31 -11.36
CA LEU A 197 -6.83 2.88 -12.67
C LEU A 197 -6.43 4.36 -12.79
N PHE A 198 -6.48 5.10 -11.69
CA PHE A 198 -6.19 6.52 -11.71
C PHE A 198 -4.75 6.82 -12.13
N LYS A 199 -4.50 7.99 -12.73
CA LYS A 199 -3.18 8.44 -13.21
C LYS A 199 -2.51 7.47 -14.19
N ASN A 200 -3.28 6.81 -15.01
CA ASN A 200 -2.78 5.91 -16.02
C ASN A 200 -2.00 4.68 -15.47
N GLN A 201 -2.25 4.33 -14.20
CA GLN A 201 -1.55 3.21 -13.56
C GLN A 201 -2.03 1.84 -14.05
N ILE A 202 -3.06 1.79 -14.88
CA ILE A 202 -3.45 0.58 -15.61
C ILE A 202 -2.27 -0.04 -16.39
N HIS A 203 -1.32 0.79 -16.84
CA HIS A 203 -0.11 0.33 -17.53
C HIS A 203 0.94 -0.33 -16.62
N LYS A 204 0.64 -0.55 -15.33
CA LYS A 204 1.39 -1.46 -14.46
C LYS A 204 0.97 -2.92 -14.65
N ARG A 205 -0.16 -3.18 -15.31
CA ARG A 205 -0.72 -4.52 -15.45
C ARG A 205 0.05 -5.30 -16.51
N TRP A 206 0.56 -6.47 -16.11
CA TRP A 206 1.07 -7.45 -17.04
C TRP A 206 -0.09 -8.02 -17.87
N ASP A 207 0.22 -8.56 -19.04
CA ASP A 207 -0.78 -9.01 -20.00
C ASP A 207 -1.68 -10.10 -19.40
N LYS A 208 -2.99 -9.92 -19.56
CA LYS A 208 -4.01 -10.86 -19.06
C LYS A 208 -3.93 -12.25 -19.73
N ASP A 209 -3.48 -12.30 -21.00
CA ASP A 209 -3.27 -13.58 -21.70
C ASP A 209 -2.14 -14.36 -21.06
N LYS A 210 -1.07 -13.69 -20.66
CA LYS A 210 0.07 -14.29 -19.95
C LYS A 210 -0.29 -14.75 -18.54
N TYR A 211 -1.17 -14.00 -17.83
CA TYR A 211 -1.72 -14.48 -16.55
C TYR A 211 -2.56 -15.76 -16.74
N ALA A 212 -3.38 -15.84 -17.79
CA ALA A 212 -4.18 -17.03 -18.09
C ALA A 212 -3.28 -18.23 -18.46
N GLU A 213 -2.28 -18.02 -19.31
CA GLU A 213 -1.29 -19.03 -19.65
C GLU A 213 -0.52 -19.54 -18.42
N LEU A 214 -0.03 -18.61 -17.58
CA LEU A 214 0.67 -18.99 -16.35
C LEU A 214 -0.24 -19.79 -15.41
N ALA A 215 -1.50 -19.41 -15.25
CA ALA A 215 -2.46 -20.15 -14.42
C ALA A 215 -2.66 -21.58 -14.92
N GLU A 216 -2.76 -21.77 -16.24
CA GLU A 216 -2.92 -23.09 -16.84
C GLU A 216 -1.65 -23.95 -16.68
N ILE A 217 -0.46 -23.37 -16.90
CA ILE A 217 0.83 -24.04 -16.68
C ILE A 217 0.97 -24.51 -15.22
N LEU A 218 0.63 -23.66 -14.25
CA LEU A 218 0.69 -23.99 -12.84
C LEU A 218 -0.28 -25.11 -12.47
N HIS A 219 -1.47 -25.10 -13.06
CA HIS A 219 -2.43 -26.18 -12.87
C HIS A 219 -1.92 -27.49 -13.46
N GLN A 220 -1.48 -27.50 -14.73
CA GLN A 220 -1.06 -28.71 -15.43
C GLN A 220 0.20 -29.35 -14.82
N ASN A 221 1.21 -28.55 -14.48
CA ASN A 221 2.50 -29.07 -14.08
C ASN A 221 2.63 -29.33 -12.56
N TYR A 222 1.84 -28.60 -11.75
CA TYR A 222 1.95 -28.65 -10.29
C TYR A 222 0.64 -29.00 -9.59
N ASN A 223 -0.44 -29.22 -10.32
CA ASN A 223 -1.79 -29.41 -9.79
C ASN A 223 -2.19 -28.26 -8.84
N ALA A 224 -1.69 -27.05 -9.12
CA ALA A 224 -1.97 -25.87 -8.30
C ALA A 224 -3.39 -25.36 -8.55
N THR A 225 -4.01 -24.84 -7.49
CA THR A 225 -5.26 -24.08 -7.57
C THR A 225 -4.92 -22.60 -7.58
N VAL A 226 -5.20 -21.92 -8.68
CA VAL A 226 -4.98 -20.48 -8.80
C VAL A 226 -6.23 -19.73 -8.35
N LEU A 227 -6.05 -18.76 -7.45
CA LEU A 227 -7.08 -17.87 -6.90
C LEU A 227 -6.87 -16.45 -7.43
N LEU A 228 -7.88 -15.88 -8.09
CA LEU A 228 -7.85 -14.54 -8.67
C LEU A 228 -8.42 -13.53 -7.68
N PHE A 229 -7.57 -12.63 -7.19
CA PHE A 229 -7.92 -11.56 -6.26
C PHE A 229 -8.11 -10.23 -6.98
N GLY A 230 -8.99 -9.39 -6.45
CA GLY A 230 -9.22 -8.04 -6.95
C GLY A 230 -10.52 -7.45 -6.43
N GLY A 231 -10.72 -6.17 -6.68
CA GLY A 231 -11.97 -5.45 -6.44
C GLY A 231 -12.86 -5.39 -7.68
N PRO A 232 -13.90 -4.55 -7.64
CA PRO A 232 -14.78 -4.34 -8.80
C PRO A 232 -14.04 -3.85 -10.06
N GLU A 233 -12.91 -3.15 -9.90
CA GLU A 233 -12.10 -2.63 -11.01
C GLU A 233 -11.28 -3.72 -11.72
N GLU A 234 -11.17 -4.90 -11.13
CA GLU A 234 -10.46 -6.06 -11.66
C GLU A 234 -11.41 -7.18 -12.15
N GLN A 235 -12.72 -6.99 -12.03
CA GLN A 235 -13.69 -8.04 -12.40
C GLN A 235 -13.51 -8.53 -13.83
N ASP A 236 -13.46 -7.62 -14.80
CA ASP A 236 -13.33 -7.99 -16.23
C ASP A 236 -12.04 -8.77 -16.52
N VAL A 237 -10.91 -8.37 -15.92
CA VAL A 237 -9.64 -9.07 -16.13
C VAL A 237 -9.65 -10.44 -15.46
N ASN A 238 -10.24 -10.56 -14.27
CA ASN A 238 -10.36 -11.83 -13.56
C ASN A 238 -11.30 -12.80 -14.31
N GLU A 239 -12.43 -12.32 -14.83
CA GLU A 239 -13.34 -13.12 -15.67
C GLU A 239 -12.67 -13.59 -16.96
N TYR A 240 -11.87 -12.71 -17.58
CA TYR A 240 -11.11 -13.07 -18.77
C TYR A 240 -10.11 -14.22 -18.51
N ILE A 241 -9.36 -14.13 -17.40
CA ILE A 241 -8.37 -15.15 -17.01
C ILE A 241 -9.08 -16.46 -16.65
N ALA A 242 -10.14 -16.40 -15.84
CA ALA A 242 -10.90 -17.58 -15.41
C ALA A 242 -11.55 -18.32 -16.60
N ALA A 243 -12.01 -17.60 -17.63
CA ALA A 243 -12.59 -18.20 -18.83
C ALA A 243 -11.56 -18.96 -19.70
N ARG A 244 -10.25 -18.73 -19.51
CA ARG A 244 -9.14 -19.32 -20.29
C ARG A 244 -8.22 -20.21 -19.47
N SER A 245 -8.52 -20.41 -18.22
CA SER A 245 -7.76 -21.24 -17.30
C SER A 245 -8.70 -21.87 -16.27
N LYS A 246 -8.17 -22.73 -15.41
CA LYS A 246 -8.93 -23.31 -14.28
C LYS A 246 -8.85 -22.43 -13.01
N ALA A 247 -8.44 -21.18 -13.14
CA ALA A 247 -8.35 -20.26 -12.01
C ALA A 247 -9.73 -19.89 -11.46
N LYS A 248 -9.83 -19.75 -10.15
CA LYS A 248 -11.08 -19.42 -9.44
C LYS A 248 -11.09 -17.95 -9.02
N ILE A 249 -12.19 -17.24 -9.32
CA ILE A 249 -12.38 -15.85 -8.89
C ILE A 249 -12.76 -15.83 -7.42
N VAL A 250 -11.98 -15.09 -6.62
CA VAL A 250 -12.25 -14.88 -5.20
C VAL A 250 -13.24 -13.72 -5.03
N LYS A 251 -14.46 -14.02 -4.53
CA LYS A 251 -15.45 -13.02 -4.18
C LYS A 251 -15.58 -12.96 -2.65
N THR A 252 -15.32 -11.79 -2.06
CA THR A 252 -15.31 -11.59 -0.62
C THR A 252 -16.15 -10.40 -0.21
N PRO A 253 -16.75 -10.41 1.00
CA PRO A 253 -17.56 -9.30 1.50
C PRO A 253 -16.72 -8.10 1.93
N SER A 254 -15.43 -8.29 2.20
CA SER A 254 -14.52 -7.24 2.68
C SER A 254 -13.09 -7.45 2.19
N LEU A 255 -12.27 -6.42 2.30
CA LEU A 255 -10.82 -6.52 2.06
C LEU A 255 -10.19 -7.53 3.02
N LEU A 256 -10.50 -7.47 4.33
CA LEU A 256 -9.91 -8.36 5.33
C LEU A 256 -10.22 -9.83 5.06
N SER A 257 -11.44 -10.15 4.59
CA SER A 257 -11.79 -11.50 4.16
C SER A 257 -10.95 -11.97 2.96
N GLY A 258 -10.66 -11.07 2.02
CA GLY A 258 -9.74 -11.34 0.91
C GLY A 258 -8.29 -11.57 1.39
N LEU A 259 -7.83 -10.76 2.34
CA LEU A 259 -6.50 -10.91 2.95
C LEU A 259 -6.38 -12.21 3.74
N ALA A 260 -7.45 -12.64 4.40
CA ALA A 260 -7.51 -13.95 5.06
C ALA A 260 -7.34 -15.11 4.06
N LEU A 261 -7.87 -14.98 2.84
CA LEU A 261 -7.63 -15.97 1.78
C LEU A 261 -6.21 -15.87 1.20
N ILE A 262 -5.67 -14.66 1.04
CA ILE A 262 -4.27 -14.47 0.63
C ILE A 262 -3.33 -15.14 1.64
N SER A 263 -3.59 -15.04 2.95
CA SER A 263 -2.76 -15.68 3.99
C SER A 263 -2.75 -17.22 3.93
N ARG A 264 -3.64 -17.83 3.13
CA ARG A 264 -3.69 -19.29 2.90
C ARG A 264 -2.94 -19.71 1.62
N CYS A 265 -2.48 -18.74 0.82
CA CYS A 265 -1.73 -19.04 -0.39
C CYS A 265 -0.28 -19.43 -0.08
N ASN A 266 0.27 -20.34 -0.86
CA ASN A 266 1.68 -20.73 -0.79
C ASN A 266 2.59 -19.77 -1.56
N LEU A 267 2.02 -19.06 -2.54
CA LEU A 267 2.70 -18.08 -3.38
C LEU A 267 1.69 -17.01 -3.82
N PHE A 268 2.16 -15.78 -4.00
CA PHE A 268 1.36 -14.70 -4.55
C PHE A 268 2.07 -14.05 -5.74
N VAL A 269 1.40 -13.97 -6.89
CA VAL A 269 1.90 -13.32 -8.10
C VAL A 269 1.10 -12.05 -8.36
N SER A 270 1.76 -10.92 -8.46
CA SER A 270 1.08 -9.64 -8.58
C SER A 270 1.86 -8.62 -9.40
N ASN A 271 1.14 -7.71 -10.02
CA ASN A 271 1.73 -6.44 -10.47
C ASN A 271 2.13 -5.56 -9.27
N ASP A 272 2.86 -4.48 -9.51
CA ASP A 272 3.10 -3.42 -8.53
C ASP A 272 1.76 -2.80 -8.06
N SER A 273 1.25 -3.26 -6.92
CA SER A 273 -0.09 -2.97 -6.41
C SER A 273 -0.20 -3.05 -4.89
N GLY A 274 -1.31 -2.55 -4.33
CA GLY A 274 -1.57 -2.62 -2.89
C GLY A 274 -1.65 -4.06 -2.34
N LEU A 275 -2.24 -5.01 -3.07
CA LEU A 275 -2.33 -6.42 -2.63
C LEU A 275 -0.98 -7.13 -2.63
N MET A 276 -0.03 -6.72 -3.47
CA MET A 276 1.36 -7.17 -3.41
C MET A 276 1.99 -6.88 -2.04
N HIS A 277 1.80 -5.66 -1.54
CA HIS A 277 2.29 -5.29 -0.19
C HIS A 277 1.53 -6.03 0.92
N CYS A 278 0.23 -6.29 0.73
CA CYS A 278 -0.53 -7.11 1.68
C CYS A 278 0.00 -8.54 1.76
N ALA A 279 0.31 -9.16 0.63
CA ALA A 279 0.90 -10.51 0.61
C ALA A 279 2.25 -10.53 1.32
N ALA A 280 3.11 -9.54 1.08
CA ALA A 280 4.38 -9.37 1.79
C ALA A 280 4.20 -9.20 3.30
N ALA A 281 3.22 -8.38 3.73
CA ALA A 281 2.89 -8.16 5.14
C ALA A 281 2.32 -9.42 5.83
N LEU A 282 1.70 -10.32 5.06
CA LEU A 282 1.22 -11.63 5.50
C LEU A 282 2.29 -12.72 5.40
N HIS A 283 3.53 -12.36 5.08
CA HIS A 283 4.68 -13.25 4.91
C HIS A 283 4.50 -14.32 3.83
N ILE A 284 3.64 -14.05 2.83
CA ILE A 284 3.44 -14.95 1.70
C ILE A 284 4.57 -14.70 0.68
N PRO A 285 5.28 -15.75 0.24
CA PRO A 285 6.23 -15.64 -0.86
C PRO A 285 5.61 -14.92 -2.05
N THR A 286 6.28 -13.89 -2.57
CA THR A 286 5.65 -13.00 -3.56
C THR A 286 6.53 -12.84 -4.80
N VAL A 287 5.95 -13.06 -5.97
CA VAL A 287 6.52 -12.67 -7.27
C VAL A 287 5.85 -11.38 -7.73
N ALA A 288 6.64 -10.32 -7.81
CA ALA A 288 6.17 -8.98 -8.14
C ALA A 288 6.62 -8.57 -9.55
N ILE A 289 5.68 -8.26 -10.42
CA ILE A 289 5.94 -7.88 -11.81
C ILE A 289 5.99 -6.35 -11.91
N PHE A 290 7.15 -5.83 -12.31
CA PHE A 290 7.42 -4.39 -12.41
C PHE A 290 7.69 -3.96 -13.84
N GLY A 291 7.12 -2.83 -14.22
CA GLY A 291 7.38 -2.16 -15.49
C GLY A 291 8.15 -0.85 -15.29
N TYR A 292 7.46 0.29 -15.47
CA TYR A 292 8.03 1.62 -15.43
C TYR A 292 8.24 2.23 -14.03
N THR A 293 7.69 1.62 -12.99
CA THR A 293 7.82 2.07 -11.59
C THR A 293 9.13 1.58 -10.97
N SER A 294 9.60 2.30 -9.95
CA SER A 294 10.84 1.95 -9.26
C SER A 294 10.62 0.83 -8.25
N HIS A 295 11.20 -0.32 -8.53
CA HIS A 295 11.22 -1.44 -7.58
C HIS A 295 12.08 -1.14 -6.33
N VAL A 296 13.02 -0.21 -6.42
CA VAL A 296 13.80 0.22 -5.25
C VAL A 296 12.85 0.81 -4.20
N HIS A 297 11.90 1.64 -4.63
CA HIS A 297 10.99 2.33 -3.71
C HIS A 297 9.85 1.46 -3.19
N THR A 298 9.34 0.54 -4.02
CA THR A 298 8.04 -0.12 -3.75
C THR A 298 8.01 -1.63 -4.02
N LYS A 299 9.17 -2.31 -4.09
CA LYS A 299 9.15 -3.78 -4.14
C LYS A 299 8.45 -4.35 -2.89
N PRO A 300 7.99 -5.63 -2.89
CA PRO A 300 7.51 -6.25 -1.66
C PRO A 300 8.58 -6.14 -0.58
N TRP A 301 8.21 -5.64 0.59
CA TRP A 301 9.10 -5.53 1.73
C TRP A 301 9.10 -6.85 2.50
N SER A 302 9.82 -7.83 1.95
CA SER A 302 9.93 -9.20 2.45
C SER A 302 11.15 -9.88 1.82
N ASP A 303 11.85 -10.68 2.59
CA ASP A 303 12.99 -11.47 2.11
C ASP A 303 12.55 -12.63 1.18
N ASN A 304 11.28 -13.06 1.30
CA ASN A 304 10.68 -14.11 0.48
C ASN A 304 10.01 -13.55 -0.77
N SER A 305 10.63 -12.58 -1.45
CA SER A 305 10.05 -11.96 -2.64
C SER A 305 11.02 -11.89 -3.80
N ILE A 306 10.46 -12.00 -5.01
CA ILE A 306 11.21 -11.88 -6.25
C ILE A 306 10.56 -10.77 -7.10
N VAL A 307 11.40 -9.87 -7.63
CA VAL A 307 10.98 -8.86 -8.60
C VAL A 307 11.32 -9.33 -10.00
N VAL A 308 10.31 -9.45 -10.85
CA VAL A 308 10.42 -9.74 -12.28
C VAL A 308 10.25 -8.46 -13.06
N ARG A 309 11.23 -8.09 -13.86
CA ARG A 309 11.22 -6.89 -14.71
C ARG A 309 12.13 -7.04 -15.92
N ARG A 310 11.92 -6.23 -16.91
CA ARG A 310 12.84 -6.11 -18.04
C ARG A 310 14.04 -5.24 -17.65
N ASN A 311 15.24 -5.82 -17.68
CA ASN A 311 16.49 -5.13 -17.34
C ASN A 311 17.22 -4.56 -18.58
N ASP A 312 16.76 -4.93 -19.79
CA ASP A 312 17.31 -4.52 -21.07
C ASP A 312 16.85 -3.12 -21.53
N LEU A 313 15.94 -2.49 -20.79
CA LEU A 313 15.41 -1.18 -21.12
C LEU A 313 16.03 -0.09 -20.26
N PRO A 314 16.91 0.77 -20.84
CA PRO A 314 17.61 1.81 -20.08
C PRO A 314 16.69 2.90 -19.55
N CYS A 315 15.45 3.00 -20.07
CA CYS A 315 14.46 3.95 -19.59
C CYS A 315 13.66 3.50 -18.37
N SER A 316 13.82 2.25 -17.91
CA SER A 316 13.08 1.71 -16.75
C SER A 316 14.02 1.56 -15.53
N PRO A 317 13.60 2.09 -14.36
CA PRO A 317 12.37 2.81 -14.08
C PRO A 317 12.35 4.26 -14.58
N CYS A 318 11.19 4.77 -15.01
CA CYS A 318 11.05 6.14 -15.52
C CYS A 318 9.92 6.95 -14.84
N PHE A 319 9.18 6.34 -13.93
CA PHE A 319 8.12 7.00 -13.17
C PHE A 319 8.63 7.38 -11.79
N TYR A 320 8.60 8.67 -11.53
CA TYR A 320 8.80 9.25 -10.21
C TYR A 320 7.44 9.59 -9.59
N PHE A 321 7.35 9.62 -8.26
CA PHE A 321 6.13 10.04 -7.54
C PHE A 321 5.67 11.41 -8.03
N SER A 322 4.74 11.42 -8.96
CA SER A 322 4.28 12.63 -9.62
C SER A 322 2.77 12.79 -9.48
N PRO A 323 2.26 14.02 -9.34
CA PRO A 323 0.84 14.29 -9.48
C PRO A 323 0.34 14.04 -10.92
N LYS A 324 1.24 13.97 -11.90
CA LYS A 324 0.90 13.74 -13.31
C LYS A 324 0.66 12.26 -13.59
N PRO A 325 -0.22 11.93 -14.55
CA PRO A 325 -0.38 10.56 -15.03
C PRO A 325 0.94 10.00 -15.63
N ALA A 326 1.09 8.67 -15.52
CA ALA A 326 2.20 7.97 -16.16
C ALA A 326 2.12 8.10 -17.69
N GLN A 327 3.26 8.36 -18.33
CA GLN A 327 3.38 8.47 -19.78
C GLN A 327 4.65 7.76 -20.25
N CYS A 328 4.52 6.94 -21.29
CA CYS A 328 5.68 6.41 -21.99
C CYS A 328 6.23 7.47 -22.94
N ARG A 329 7.47 7.93 -22.68
CA ARG A 329 8.13 8.99 -23.49
C ARG A 329 9.10 8.44 -24.53
N GLN A 330 9.51 7.17 -24.38
CA GLN A 330 10.52 6.54 -25.23
C GLN A 330 9.92 5.78 -26.42
N PHE A 331 8.69 5.29 -26.28
CA PHE A 331 8.05 4.45 -27.27
C PHE A 331 6.64 4.93 -27.57
N SER A 332 6.18 4.69 -28.79
CA SER A 332 4.85 5.06 -29.28
C SER A 332 4.10 3.84 -29.83
N GLY A 333 2.81 3.99 -30.09
CA GLY A 333 1.97 2.93 -30.62
C GLY A 333 2.02 1.65 -29.77
N ASN A 334 2.13 0.51 -30.42
CA ASN A 334 2.14 -0.82 -29.77
C ASN A 334 3.36 -1.06 -28.86
N GLU A 335 4.43 -0.26 -29.01
CA GLU A 335 5.63 -0.37 -28.19
C GLU A 335 5.52 0.41 -26.87
N GLN A 336 4.47 1.21 -26.69
CA GLN A 336 4.28 1.94 -25.43
C GLN A 336 4.22 0.95 -24.24
N PHE A 337 4.89 1.35 -23.15
CA PHE A 337 4.98 0.54 -21.92
C PHE A 337 5.49 -0.89 -22.13
N LYS A 338 6.35 -1.11 -23.14
CA LYS A 338 6.91 -2.47 -23.37
C LYS A 338 7.73 -3.02 -22.21
N CYS A 339 8.02 -2.19 -21.21
CA CYS A 339 8.65 -2.63 -19.96
C CYS A 339 7.79 -3.58 -19.11
N ILE A 340 6.50 -3.67 -19.38
CA ILE A 340 5.55 -4.56 -18.69
C ILE A 340 5.01 -5.68 -19.59
N LYS A 341 5.37 -5.68 -20.88
CA LYS A 341 4.89 -6.65 -21.87
C LYS A 341 5.76 -7.91 -21.94
#